data_45941d5aa9761f45ac1bdff43c22f826
#
_entry.id   45941d5aa9761f45ac1bdff43c22f826
#
_cell.length_a   1.000
_cell.length_b   1.000
_cell.length_c   1.000
_cell.angle_alpha   90.00
_cell.angle_beta   90.00
_cell.angle_gamma   90.00
#
_symmetry.space_group_name_H-M   'P 1'
#
loop_
_entity.id
_entity.type
_entity.pdbx_description
1 polymer ?
#
loop_
_entity_poly.entity_id
_entity_poly.type
_entity_poly.pdbx_seq_one_letter_code
_entity_poly.pdbx_strand_id
1 'polypeptide(L)'
;MNLPLGALRGSEPPSARKSIDTYAVLGPWLVTADEVPDPNNVAYTLFVNGKERQRSNTNNMEHGVAELVAHASTFYTLMPGDIIMTGSPLGFEPVKPGDRMRAEFDHIGSMDVDIRAHA
;
A
#
# COMPACT_ATOMS: atom_id res chain seq x y z
N MET A 1 2.83 19.33 16.69
CA MET A 1 3.11 18.44 17.85
C MET A 1 3.75 17.18 17.29
N ASN A 2 5.08 17.08 17.34
CA ASN A 2 5.82 15.94 16.80
C ASN A 2 5.78 14.80 17.82
N LEU A 3 4.85 13.88 17.66
CA LEU A 3 4.89 12.63 18.44
C LEU A 3 6.02 11.75 17.87
N PRO A 4 6.98 11.30 18.68
CA PRO A 4 8.00 10.39 18.21
C PRO A 4 7.35 9.08 17.75
N LEU A 5 7.74 8.57 16.57
CA LEU A 5 7.24 7.32 15.99
C LEU A 5 7.17 6.13 16.97
N GLY A 6 8.00 6.14 18.01
CA GLY A 6 8.00 5.14 19.08
C GLY A 6 6.80 5.20 20.04
N ALA A 7 6.14 6.36 20.17
CA ALA A 7 5.02 6.55 21.09
C ALA A 7 3.69 5.96 20.57
N LEU A 8 3.59 5.70 19.26
CA LEU A 8 2.39 5.13 18.62
C LEU A 8 2.34 3.59 18.68
N ARG A 9 3.34 2.95 19.24
CA ARG A 9 3.40 1.49 19.36
C ARG A 9 2.61 1.02 20.57
N GLY A 10 1.34 0.69 20.39
CA GLY A 10 0.58 -0.10 21.35
C GLY A 10 -0.84 0.34 21.67
N SER A 11 -1.20 1.61 21.52
CA SER A 11 -2.55 2.10 21.82
C SER A 11 -3.34 2.62 20.62
N GLU A 12 -2.65 2.97 19.53
CA GLU A 12 -3.30 3.54 18.35
C GLU A 12 -3.72 2.47 17.34
N PRO A 13 -4.90 2.60 16.72
CA PRO A 13 -5.33 1.67 15.69
C PRO A 13 -4.37 1.69 14.49
N PRO A 14 -4.22 0.56 13.77
CA PRO A 14 -3.33 0.48 12.61
C PRO A 14 -3.58 1.57 11.55
N SER A 15 -4.82 1.99 11.38
CA SER A 15 -5.21 3.07 10.48
C SER A 15 -4.56 4.41 10.84
N ALA A 16 -4.56 4.80 12.11
CA ALA A 16 -3.94 6.05 12.56
C ALA A 16 -2.43 6.06 12.28
N ARG A 17 -1.75 4.94 12.50
CA ARG A 17 -0.31 4.81 12.24
C ARG A 17 0.05 4.86 10.76
N LYS A 18 -0.88 4.52 9.87
CA LYS A 18 -0.69 4.53 8.42
C LYS A 18 -1.19 5.81 7.75
N SER A 19 -1.87 6.68 8.49
CA SER A 19 -2.42 7.96 8.01
C SER A 19 -1.50 9.16 8.28
N ILE A 20 -0.23 8.92 8.60
CA ILE A 20 0.76 9.97 8.78
C ILE A 20 1.10 10.55 7.40
N ASP A 21 1.32 11.85 7.33
CA ASP A 21 1.71 12.55 6.10
C ASP A 21 2.85 11.83 5.38
N THR A 22 2.71 11.64 4.09
CA THR A 22 3.64 10.94 3.19
C THR A 22 3.74 9.41 3.34
N TYR A 23 3.00 8.79 4.26
CA TYR A 23 3.04 7.32 4.44
C TYR A 23 2.19 6.58 3.41
N ALA A 24 1.15 7.19 2.89
CA ALA A 24 0.38 6.65 1.77
C ALA A 24 0.86 7.30 0.47
N VAL A 25 1.56 6.53 -0.37
CA VAL A 25 2.08 7.00 -1.65
C VAL A 25 1.25 6.40 -2.77
N LEU A 26 0.73 7.25 -3.63
CA LEU A 26 -0.12 6.89 -4.76
C LEU A 26 0.55 7.32 -6.08
N GLY A 27 0.34 6.53 -7.13
CA GLY A 27 0.83 6.86 -8.45
C GLY A 27 1.91 5.88 -8.94
N PRO A 28 2.69 6.24 -9.97
CA PRO A 28 2.70 7.51 -10.71
C PRO A 28 1.48 7.74 -11.61
N TRP A 29 0.67 6.71 -11.86
CA TRP A 29 -0.58 6.78 -12.63
C TRP A 29 -1.66 5.91 -11.99
N LEU A 30 -2.87 6.05 -12.47
CA LEU A 30 -3.99 5.17 -12.19
C LEU A 30 -4.22 4.29 -13.42
N VAL A 31 -4.32 2.99 -13.21
CA VAL A 31 -4.66 2.01 -14.25
C VAL A 31 -6.15 1.69 -14.16
N THR A 32 -6.85 1.76 -15.27
CA THR A 32 -8.30 1.52 -15.31
C THR A 32 -8.61 0.02 -15.26
N ALA A 33 -9.82 -0.32 -14.84
CA ALA A 33 -10.21 -1.71 -14.60
C ALA A 33 -10.18 -2.59 -15.88
N ASP A 34 -10.33 -1.98 -17.05
CA ASP A 34 -10.26 -2.67 -18.34
C ASP A 34 -8.84 -3.09 -18.73
N GLU A 35 -7.81 -2.47 -18.12
CA GLU A 35 -6.41 -2.82 -18.34
C GLU A 35 -5.90 -3.87 -17.32
N VAL A 36 -6.67 -4.16 -16.26
CA VAL A 36 -6.34 -5.19 -15.26
C VAL A 36 -7.31 -6.36 -15.40
N PRO A 37 -6.93 -7.44 -16.08
CA PRO A 37 -7.84 -8.54 -16.42
C PRO A 37 -8.52 -9.19 -15.21
N ASP A 38 -7.76 -9.35 -14.11
CA ASP A 38 -8.27 -9.88 -12.85
C ASP A 38 -7.57 -9.21 -11.67
N PRO A 39 -8.22 -8.29 -10.96
CA PRO A 39 -7.63 -7.61 -9.81
C PRO A 39 -7.35 -8.55 -8.63
N ASN A 40 -7.93 -9.74 -8.60
CA ASN A 40 -7.65 -10.76 -7.59
C ASN A 40 -6.49 -11.71 -8.00
N ASN A 41 -5.82 -11.44 -9.12
CA ASN A 41 -4.67 -12.23 -9.58
C ASN A 41 -3.59 -11.34 -10.20
N VAL A 42 -3.09 -10.38 -9.43
CA VAL A 42 -1.99 -9.47 -9.80
C VAL A 42 -0.77 -9.84 -8.98
N ALA A 43 0.29 -10.31 -9.65
CA ALA A 43 1.57 -10.54 -8.98
C ALA A 43 2.32 -9.22 -8.79
N TYR A 44 3.04 -9.12 -7.67
CA TYR A 44 3.84 -7.94 -7.39
C TYR A 44 5.08 -8.26 -6.56
N THR A 45 6.08 -7.39 -6.71
CA THR A 45 7.35 -7.48 -5.98
C THR A 45 7.75 -6.11 -5.46
N LEU A 46 8.20 -6.04 -4.21
CA LEU A 46 8.78 -4.85 -3.61
C LEU A 46 10.27 -5.06 -3.40
N PHE A 47 11.05 -4.11 -3.86
CA PHE A 47 12.49 -4.03 -3.65
C PHE A 47 12.84 -2.85 -2.75
N VAL A 48 13.89 -3.02 -1.94
CA VAL A 48 14.53 -1.92 -1.20
C VAL A 48 16.01 -1.95 -1.53
N ASN A 49 16.53 -0.86 -2.09
CA ASN A 49 17.91 -0.74 -2.57
C ASN A 49 18.29 -1.87 -3.54
N GLY A 50 17.36 -2.24 -4.43
CA GLY A 50 17.55 -3.31 -5.42
C GLY A 50 17.45 -4.74 -4.85
N LYS A 51 17.24 -4.91 -3.54
CA LYS A 51 17.06 -6.22 -2.91
C LYS A 51 15.56 -6.51 -2.72
N GLU A 52 15.10 -7.67 -3.18
CA GLU A 52 13.73 -8.11 -2.96
C GLU A 52 13.41 -8.19 -1.46
N ARG A 53 12.29 -7.59 -1.07
CA ARG A 53 11.77 -7.57 0.30
C ARG A 53 10.45 -8.30 0.43
N GLN A 54 9.59 -8.14 -0.58
CA GLN A 54 8.28 -8.79 -0.62
C GLN A 54 8.01 -9.28 -2.05
N ARG A 55 7.41 -10.45 -2.13
CA ARG A 55 6.83 -10.98 -3.36
C ARG A 55 5.51 -11.65 -3.01
N SER A 56 4.45 -11.28 -3.71
CA SER A 56 3.14 -11.85 -3.47
C SER A 56 2.26 -11.72 -4.72
N ASN A 57 1.01 -12.13 -4.56
CA ASN A 57 -0.03 -11.98 -5.56
C ASN A 57 -1.33 -11.61 -4.81
N THR A 58 -2.21 -10.83 -5.44
CA THR A 58 -3.48 -10.44 -4.83
C THR A 58 -4.43 -11.61 -4.58
N ASN A 59 -4.20 -12.78 -5.21
CA ASN A 59 -4.94 -14.01 -4.91
C ASN A 59 -4.66 -14.56 -3.49
N ASN A 60 -3.65 -14.04 -2.80
CA ASN A 60 -3.36 -14.36 -1.40
C ASN A 60 -4.11 -13.47 -0.40
N MET A 61 -4.91 -12.51 -0.87
CA MET A 61 -5.77 -11.72 0.00
C MET A 61 -6.84 -12.61 0.64
N GLU A 62 -7.12 -12.40 1.92
CA GLU A 62 -8.18 -13.11 2.64
C GLU A 62 -9.58 -12.79 2.07
N HIS A 63 -9.76 -11.55 1.62
CA HIS A 63 -10.97 -11.06 0.96
C HIS A 63 -10.66 -10.49 -0.40
N GLY A 64 -11.45 -10.87 -1.40
CA GLY A 64 -11.32 -10.36 -2.76
C GLY A 64 -11.72 -8.89 -2.88
N VAL A 65 -11.31 -8.25 -3.98
CA VAL A 65 -11.55 -6.81 -4.23
C VAL A 65 -13.04 -6.46 -4.14
N ALA A 66 -13.93 -7.27 -4.72
CA ALA A 66 -15.38 -7.03 -4.68
C ALA A 66 -15.94 -7.09 -3.26
N GLU A 67 -15.45 -8.03 -2.43
CA GLU A 67 -15.85 -8.15 -1.03
C GLU A 67 -15.39 -6.95 -0.20
N LEU A 68 -14.16 -6.47 -0.43
CA LEU A 68 -13.63 -5.27 0.25
C LEU A 68 -14.45 -4.02 -0.08
N VAL A 69 -14.84 -3.84 -1.35
CA VAL A 69 -15.70 -2.74 -1.79
C VAL A 69 -17.09 -2.88 -1.15
N ALA A 70 -17.70 -4.07 -1.20
CA ALA A 70 -19.00 -4.32 -0.58
C ALA A 70 -18.97 -4.05 0.92
N HIS A 71 -17.93 -4.51 1.62
CA HIS A 71 -17.77 -4.27 3.05
C HIS A 71 -17.63 -2.77 3.37
N ALA A 72 -16.77 -2.05 2.66
CA ALA A 72 -16.59 -0.62 2.87
C ALA A 72 -17.90 0.16 2.65
N SER A 73 -18.68 -0.22 1.63
CA SER A 73 -19.96 0.44 1.31
C SER A 73 -21.04 0.23 2.36
N THR A 74 -20.90 -0.73 3.28
CA THR A 74 -21.85 -0.89 4.41
C THR A 74 -21.71 0.22 5.46
N PHE A 75 -20.53 0.86 5.52
CA PHE A 75 -20.23 1.90 6.51
C PHE A 75 -20.11 3.29 5.91
N TYR A 76 -19.70 3.38 4.63
CA TYR A 76 -19.37 4.63 3.96
C TYR A 76 -20.10 4.75 2.62
N THR A 77 -20.53 5.93 2.27
CA THR A 77 -20.92 6.24 0.89
C THR A 77 -19.65 6.40 0.06
N LEU A 78 -19.38 5.41 -0.79
CA LEU A 78 -18.20 5.45 -1.67
C LEU A 78 -18.45 6.41 -2.84
N MET A 79 -17.50 7.29 -3.09
CA MET A 79 -17.54 8.29 -4.14
C MET A 79 -16.44 8.04 -5.17
N PRO A 80 -16.59 8.50 -6.42
CA PRO A 80 -15.50 8.49 -7.39
C PRO A 80 -14.26 9.20 -6.84
N GLY A 81 -13.12 8.51 -6.87
CA GLY A 81 -11.86 8.99 -6.29
C GLY A 81 -11.53 8.45 -4.91
N ASP A 82 -12.46 7.76 -4.25
CA ASP A 82 -12.14 7.06 -3.00
C ASP A 82 -11.14 5.92 -3.24
N ILE A 83 -10.25 5.72 -2.27
CA ILE A 83 -9.19 4.72 -2.34
C ILE A 83 -9.32 3.75 -1.18
N ILE A 84 -9.36 2.47 -1.49
CA ILE A 84 -9.35 1.39 -0.52
C ILE A 84 -7.97 0.75 -0.48
N MET A 85 -7.28 0.87 0.65
CA MET A 85 -6.00 0.20 0.89
C MET A 85 -6.25 -1.24 1.31
N THR A 86 -5.91 -2.20 0.46
CA THR A 86 -6.28 -3.62 0.62
C THR A 86 -5.40 -4.40 1.59
N GLY A 87 -4.38 -3.78 2.17
CA GLY A 87 -3.46 -4.40 3.11
C GLY A 87 -2.11 -4.76 2.49
N SER A 88 -1.27 -5.42 3.29
CA SER A 88 0.09 -5.80 2.89
C SER A 88 0.38 -7.24 3.30
N PRO A 89 1.14 -8.00 2.50
CA PRO A 89 1.58 -9.34 2.85
C PRO A 89 2.66 -9.30 3.94
N LEU A 90 3.14 -10.47 4.33
CA LEU A 90 4.31 -10.61 5.19
C LEU A 90 5.57 -9.98 4.54
N GLY A 91 6.60 -9.71 5.35
CA GLY A 91 7.87 -9.15 4.87
C GLY A 91 7.97 -7.63 4.95
N PHE A 92 7.08 -6.99 5.75
CA PHE A 92 7.23 -5.58 6.07
C PHE A 92 8.38 -5.38 7.07
N GLU A 93 9.32 -4.54 6.71
CA GLU A 93 10.46 -4.16 7.54
C GLU A 93 10.64 -2.64 7.54
N PRO A 94 11.25 -2.07 8.57
CA PRO A 94 11.55 -0.64 8.59
C PRO A 94 12.45 -0.24 7.43
N VAL A 95 12.21 0.94 6.90
CA VAL A 95 13.08 1.65 5.96
C VAL A 95 13.68 2.88 6.65
N LYS A 96 14.78 3.39 6.14
CA LYS A 96 15.49 4.54 6.69
C LYS A 96 15.73 5.61 5.62
N PRO A 97 15.95 6.86 6.01
CA PRO A 97 16.33 7.91 5.06
C PRO A 97 17.53 7.50 4.20
N GLY A 98 17.43 7.73 2.91
CA GLY A 98 18.39 7.32 1.90
C GLY A 98 18.06 5.98 1.22
N ASP A 99 17.12 5.20 1.75
CA ASP A 99 16.64 4.01 1.06
C ASP A 99 15.79 4.39 -0.16
N ARG A 100 15.85 3.56 -1.19
CA ARG A 100 14.97 3.63 -2.37
C ARG A 100 14.14 2.37 -2.45
N MET A 101 12.83 2.56 -2.48
CA MET A 101 11.85 1.50 -2.67
C MET A 101 11.44 1.47 -4.14
N ARG A 102 11.27 0.26 -4.69
CA ARG A 102 10.67 0.05 -6.01
C ARG A 102 9.62 -1.03 -5.90
N ALA A 103 8.39 -0.68 -6.27
CA ALA A 103 7.28 -1.61 -6.37
C ALA A 103 7.00 -1.92 -7.85
N GLU A 104 6.85 -3.18 -8.18
CA GLU A 104 6.52 -3.66 -9.52
C GLU A 104 5.27 -4.53 -9.45
N PHE A 105 4.29 -4.25 -10.31
CA PHE A 105 3.01 -4.94 -10.37
C PHE A 105 2.73 -5.38 -11.81
N ASP A 106 2.28 -6.60 -11.99
CA ASP A 106 1.79 -7.07 -13.28
C ASP A 106 0.62 -6.21 -13.76
N HIS A 107 0.58 -5.90 -15.04
CA HIS A 107 -0.46 -5.09 -15.70
C HIS A 107 -0.54 -3.62 -15.24
N ILE A 108 0.04 -3.26 -14.10
CA ILE A 108 -0.04 -1.91 -13.53
C ILE A 108 1.25 -1.11 -13.79
N GLY A 109 2.41 -1.79 -13.75
CA GLY A 109 3.71 -1.15 -13.95
C GLY A 109 4.51 -1.02 -12.67
N SER A 110 5.35 -0.01 -12.57
CA SER A 110 6.26 0.15 -11.45
C SER A 110 6.30 1.58 -10.92
N MET A 111 6.64 1.70 -9.62
CA MET A 111 6.81 2.97 -8.93
C MET A 111 8.08 2.93 -8.08
N ASP A 112 8.86 4.01 -8.16
CA ASP A 112 10.01 4.24 -7.29
C ASP A 112 9.68 5.31 -6.24
N VAL A 113 10.12 5.09 -5.00
CA VAL A 113 9.93 6.01 -3.87
C VAL A 113 11.23 6.17 -3.12
N ASP A 114 11.74 7.40 -3.04
CA ASP A 114 12.91 7.72 -2.22
C ASP A 114 12.49 8.06 -0.79
N ILE A 115 13.10 7.42 0.18
CA ILE A 115 12.83 7.64 1.60
C ILE A 115 13.70 8.82 2.09
N ARG A 116 13.05 9.84 2.62
CA ARG A 116 13.72 11.05 3.12
C ARG A 116 13.54 11.19 4.62
N ALA A 117 14.48 11.87 5.28
CA ALA A 117 14.29 12.29 6.66
C ALA A 117 13.14 13.31 6.73
N HIS A 118 12.37 13.25 7.79
CA HIS A 118 11.42 14.31 8.12
C HIS A 118 12.22 15.59 8.47
N ALA A 119 11.85 16.70 7.83
CA ALA A 119 12.43 18.02 8.14
C ALA A 119 11.95 18.53 9.49
#